data_7f3f38c8c14bd84270eaf2b573dc82ad
#
_entry.id   7f3f38c8c14bd84270eaf2b573dc82ad
#
_cell.length_a   1.000
_cell.length_b   1.000
_cell.length_c   1.000
_cell.angle_alpha   90.00
_cell.angle_beta   90.00
_cell.angle_gamma   90.00
#
_symmetry.space_group_name_H-M   'P 1'
#
loop_
_entity.id
_entity.type
_entity.pdbx_description
1 polymer ?
#
loop_
_entity_poly.entity_id
_entity_poly.type
_entity_poly.pdbx_seq_one_letter_code
_entity_poly.pdbx_strand_id
1 'polypeptide(L)'
;MLFATNRTPKGSSRTKVNRKIAFDRQVTRPGSDMYFCERLGKNDYREVGSKTFFQRLKELDSDTQILLYIHGFNNNMEPEIFERAEDLQRLINQGKNKKLALVVPLIWPCDDDPIISVLDDYWDDQKAADFSANAFSRMLSKFDTWRKAEAARPEPCMRRINVLAHSMGNRVLRNAIHYWGRNDHAGMVPLLFRNVFMVAADVVNHCLEPGRSGALLPRVTRNLVVYFANDDLAIPASKVANLKNRQLSKRLGMTGVEELS
;
A
#
# COMPACT_ATOMS: atom_id res chain seq x y z
N MET A 1 13.96 -8.96 4.13
CA MET A 1 12.52 -8.61 4.09
C MET A 1 12.08 -8.42 2.65
N LEU A 2 10.98 -9.05 2.21
CA LEU A 2 10.40 -8.78 0.89
C LEU A 2 9.66 -7.45 0.89
N PHE A 3 9.76 -6.68 -0.19
CA PHE A 3 9.02 -5.44 -0.40
C PHE A 3 8.77 -5.18 -1.88
N ALA A 4 7.78 -4.35 -2.19
CA ALA A 4 7.57 -3.86 -3.55
C ALA A 4 7.52 -2.32 -3.56
N THR A 5 8.03 -1.71 -4.63
CA THR A 5 8.11 -0.24 -4.74
C THR A 5 7.99 0.23 -6.18
N ASN A 6 7.41 1.42 -6.35
CA ASN A 6 7.48 2.16 -7.61
C ASN A 6 8.40 3.40 -7.53
N ARG A 7 9.30 3.44 -6.53
CA ARG A 7 10.36 4.45 -6.53
C ARG A 7 11.27 4.30 -7.74
N THR A 8 11.77 5.40 -8.23
CA THR A 8 12.71 5.43 -9.36
C THR A 8 14.05 4.80 -8.93
N PRO A 9 14.53 3.77 -9.64
CA PRO A 9 15.83 3.18 -9.33
C PRO A 9 16.98 4.10 -9.81
N LYS A 10 18.09 4.04 -9.09
CA LYS A 10 19.36 4.60 -9.58
C LYS A 10 19.85 3.76 -10.77
N GLY A 11 20.12 4.40 -11.90
CA GLY A 11 20.53 3.74 -13.13
C GLY A 11 19.36 3.27 -13.98
N SER A 12 19.44 2.04 -14.54
CA SER A 12 18.44 1.54 -15.47
C SER A 12 17.08 1.26 -14.83
N SER A 13 16.01 1.81 -15.42
CA SER A 13 14.61 1.54 -15.04
C SER A 13 14.09 0.17 -15.50
N ARG A 14 14.81 -0.53 -16.42
CA ARG A 14 14.39 -1.86 -16.87
C ARG A 14 14.47 -2.86 -15.72
N THR A 15 13.43 -3.62 -15.51
CA THR A 15 13.41 -4.71 -14.53
C THR A 15 14.43 -5.79 -14.89
N LYS A 16 15.23 -6.22 -13.93
CA LYS A 16 16.24 -7.29 -14.13
C LYS A 16 16.36 -8.13 -12.86
N VAL A 17 15.94 -9.37 -12.93
CA VAL A 17 15.99 -10.31 -11.81
C VAL A 17 17.42 -10.54 -11.32
N ASN A 18 17.59 -10.66 -10.02
CA ASN A 18 18.84 -10.89 -9.29
C ASN A 18 19.89 -9.78 -9.39
N ARG A 19 19.52 -8.57 -9.84
CA ARG A 19 20.45 -7.44 -9.76
C ARG A 19 20.42 -6.80 -8.37
N LYS A 20 21.56 -6.27 -7.94
CA LYS A 20 21.62 -5.26 -6.88
C LYS A 20 20.92 -3.99 -7.40
N ILE A 21 19.97 -3.46 -6.63
CA ILE A 21 19.21 -2.27 -7.00
C ILE A 21 19.30 -1.23 -5.88
N ALA A 22 19.38 0.03 -6.24
CA ALA A 22 19.28 1.14 -5.33
C ALA A 22 18.24 2.13 -5.82
N PHE A 23 17.59 2.83 -4.92
CA PHE A 23 16.56 3.81 -5.26
C PHE A 23 17.06 5.22 -4.96
N ASP A 24 16.66 6.16 -5.83
CA ASP A 24 16.94 7.56 -5.60
C ASP A 24 15.95 8.11 -4.57
N ARG A 25 16.50 8.67 -3.48
CA ARG A 25 15.69 9.22 -2.40
C ARG A 25 15.22 10.64 -2.69
N GLN A 26 15.97 11.38 -3.50
CA GLN A 26 15.64 12.74 -3.89
C GLN A 26 14.56 12.80 -4.98
N VAL A 27 14.33 11.68 -5.68
CA VAL A 27 13.26 11.59 -6.69
C VAL A 27 11.98 11.14 -6.02
N THR A 28 11.09 12.08 -5.75
CA THR A 28 9.75 11.84 -5.20
C THR A 28 8.72 11.54 -6.30
N ARG A 29 9.09 11.73 -7.57
CA ARG A 29 8.22 11.37 -8.70
C ARG A 29 8.05 9.86 -8.80
N PRO A 30 6.80 9.36 -8.77
CA PRO A 30 6.52 7.95 -8.91
C PRO A 30 6.96 7.39 -10.27
N GLY A 31 7.64 6.24 -10.24
CA GLY A 31 7.87 5.45 -11.43
C GLY A 31 6.59 4.76 -11.93
N SER A 32 6.56 4.46 -13.24
CA SER A 32 5.46 3.69 -13.83
C SER A 32 5.53 2.20 -13.47
N ASP A 33 6.71 1.68 -13.18
CA ASP A 33 6.95 0.26 -12.93
C ASP A 33 6.98 -0.07 -11.43
N MET A 34 6.59 -1.33 -11.11
CA MET A 34 6.75 -1.90 -9.79
C MET A 34 7.99 -2.80 -9.76
N TYR A 35 8.88 -2.54 -8.82
CA TYR A 35 10.04 -3.37 -8.52
C TYR A 35 9.73 -4.27 -7.34
N PHE A 36 9.95 -5.57 -7.51
CA PHE A 36 9.75 -6.59 -6.48
C PHE A 36 11.11 -6.98 -5.94
N CYS A 37 11.35 -6.67 -4.68
CA CYS A 37 12.69 -6.67 -4.10
C CYS A 37 12.76 -7.43 -2.77
N GLU A 38 13.99 -7.74 -2.41
CA GLU A 38 14.39 -8.23 -1.10
C GLU A 38 15.38 -7.24 -0.47
N ARG A 39 15.11 -6.82 0.76
CA ARG A 39 16.05 -6.07 1.60
C ARG A 39 16.93 -7.05 2.35
N LEU A 40 18.22 -7.02 2.08
CA LEU A 40 19.25 -7.86 2.70
C LEU A 40 19.89 -7.17 3.93
N GLY A 41 19.89 -5.85 3.94
CA GLY A 41 20.40 -5.00 5.00
C GLY A 41 20.04 -3.54 4.70
N LYS A 42 20.49 -2.62 5.56
CA LYS A 42 20.28 -1.18 5.36
C LYS A 42 20.88 -0.74 4.02
N ASN A 43 20.04 -0.19 3.14
CA ASN A 43 20.42 0.24 1.78
C ASN A 43 20.99 -0.88 0.88
N ASP A 44 20.75 -2.13 1.21
CA ASP A 44 21.17 -3.27 0.40
C ASP A 44 19.95 -4.04 -0.10
N TYR A 45 19.63 -3.86 -1.38
CA TYR A 45 18.43 -4.42 -2.00
C TYR A 45 18.78 -5.24 -3.23
N ARG A 46 18.01 -6.32 -3.42
CA ARG A 46 18.07 -7.19 -4.60
C ARG A 46 16.70 -7.23 -5.28
N GLU A 47 16.66 -6.97 -6.58
CA GLU A 47 15.44 -7.17 -7.38
C GLU A 47 15.23 -8.66 -7.63
N VAL A 48 14.12 -9.22 -7.15
CA VAL A 48 13.78 -10.65 -7.30
C VAL A 48 12.77 -10.91 -8.41
N GLY A 49 12.08 -9.88 -8.88
CA GLY A 49 11.03 -9.97 -9.89
C GLY A 49 9.71 -10.54 -9.36
N SER A 50 8.61 -10.25 -10.07
CA SER A 50 7.26 -10.58 -9.59
C SER A 50 7.00 -12.08 -9.41
N LYS A 51 7.46 -12.91 -10.33
CA LYS A 51 7.25 -14.37 -10.24
C LYS A 51 7.89 -14.96 -8.99
N THR A 52 9.17 -14.68 -8.77
CA THR A 52 9.90 -15.15 -7.58
C THR A 52 9.31 -14.59 -6.30
N PHE A 53 8.90 -13.31 -6.32
CA PHE A 53 8.28 -12.65 -5.18
C PHE A 53 6.98 -13.37 -4.76
N PHE A 54 6.06 -13.61 -5.69
CA PHE A 54 4.80 -14.29 -5.41
C PHE A 54 5.02 -15.76 -5.03
N GLN A 55 5.99 -16.42 -5.64
CA GLN A 55 6.34 -17.80 -5.30
C GLN A 55 6.85 -17.91 -3.86
N ARG A 56 7.74 -17.01 -3.43
CA ARG A 56 8.21 -16.96 -2.03
C ARG A 56 7.08 -16.70 -1.03
N LEU A 57 6.09 -15.89 -1.40
CA LEU A 57 4.91 -15.70 -0.55
C LEU A 57 4.04 -16.98 -0.48
N LYS A 58 3.96 -17.74 -1.57
CA LYS A 58 3.29 -19.05 -1.57
C LYS A 58 3.99 -20.07 -0.69
N GLU A 59 5.31 -20.08 -0.65
CA GLU A 59 6.17 -21.03 0.05
C GLU A 59 6.29 -20.79 1.56
N LEU A 60 5.65 -19.76 2.11
CA LEU A 60 5.61 -19.56 3.55
C LEU A 60 4.95 -20.74 4.27
N ASP A 61 5.18 -20.89 5.57
CA ASP A 61 4.50 -21.90 6.40
C ASP A 61 2.98 -21.75 6.27
N SER A 62 2.22 -22.87 6.27
CA SER A 62 0.79 -22.91 5.97
C SER A 62 -0.05 -21.90 6.77
N ASP A 63 0.32 -21.68 8.02
CA ASP A 63 -0.42 -20.81 8.95
C ASP A 63 0.00 -19.33 8.88
N THR A 64 1.10 -19.04 8.16
CA THR A 64 1.58 -17.67 8.02
C THR A 64 0.72 -16.89 7.04
N GLN A 65 0.14 -15.79 7.50
CA GLN A 65 -0.62 -14.85 6.68
C GLN A 65 0.33 -13.79 6.09
N ILE A 66 -0.12 -13.10 5.05
CA ILE A 66 0.59 -11.97 4.47
C ILE A 66 -0.09 -10.70 4.94
N LEU A 67 0.69 -9.72 5.43
CA LEU A 67 0.21 -8.37 5.70
C LEU A 67 0.95 -7.39 4.79
N LEU A 68 0.26 -6.89 3.77
CA LEU A 68 0.74 -5.80 2.94
C LEU A 68 0.63 -4.50 3.73
N TYR A 69 1.74 -3.78 3.91
CA TYR A 69 1.80 -2.51 4.62
C TYR A 69 2.02 -1.35 3.66
N ILE A 70 1.06 -0.43 3.57
CA ILE A 70 1.14 0.79 2.75
C ILE A 70 1.30 1.98 3.70
N HIS A 71 2.46 2.63 3.63
CA HIS A 71 2.83 3.72 4.54
C HIS A 71 2.12 5.05 4.21
N GLY A 72 2.16 5.99 5.15
CA GLY A 72 1.69 7.35 5.00
C GLY A 72 2.70 8.27 4.29
N PHE A 73 2.40 9.57 4.23
CA PHE A 73 3.30 10.57 3.68
C PHE A 73 4.49 10.85 4.61
N ASN A 74 5.49 11.59 4.11
CA ASN A 74 6.67 12.03 4.85
C ASN A 74 7.42 10.88 5.52
N ASN A 75 7.78 9.86 4.73
CA ASN A 75 8.52 8.69 5.22
C ASN A 75 9.56 8.22 4.22
N ASN A 76 10.80 8.13 4.66
CA ASN A 76 11.87 7.50 3.89
C ASN A 76 11.76 5.98 3.90
N MET A 77 12.31 5.34 2.84
CA MET A 77 12.48 3.89 2.86
C MET A 77 13.31 3.44 4.06
N GLU A 78 14.44 4.13 4.28
CA GLU A 78 15.38 3.90 5.38
C GLU A 78 15.57 5.20 6.18
N PRO A 79 15.41 5.17 7.49
CA PRO A 79 15.05 3.96 8.26
C PRO A 79 13.52 3.72 8.37
N GLU A 80 12.68 4.75 8.21
CA GLU A 80 11.33 4.82 8.79
C GLU A 80 10.39 3.70 8.33
N ILE A 81 10.30 3.46 7.01
CA ILE A 81 9.31 2.49 6.50
C ILE A 81 9.71 1.07 6.89
N PHE A 82 11.00 0.74 6.79
CA PHE A 82 11.46 -0.59 7.14
C PHE A 82 11.44 -0.83 8.65
N GLU A 83 11.86 0.14 9.47
CA GLU A 83 11.77 0.01 10.94
C GLU A 83 10.33 -0.18 11.40
N ARG A 84 9.38 0.60 10.85
CA ARG A 84 7.95 0.41 11.15
C ARG A 84 7.42 -0.95 10.70
N ALA A 85 7.87 -1.44 9.56
CA ALA A 85 7.48 -2.76 9.08
C ALA A 85 8.06 -3.88 9.95
N GLU A 86 9.30 -3.73 10.42
CA GLU A 86 9.96 -4.65 11.36
C GLU A 86 9.27 -4.64 12.73
N ASP A 87 8.92 -3.45 13.24
CA ASP A 87 8.18 -3.32 14.49
C ASP A 87 6.78 -3.93 14.39
N LEU A 88 6.07 -3.67 13.31
CA LEU A 88 4.76 -4.26 13.05
C LEU A 88 4.86 -5.80 12.95
N GLN A 89 5.88 -6.31 12.25
CA GLN A 89 6.20 -7.73 12.18
C GLN A 89 6.43 -8.33 13.56
N ARG A 90 7.24 -7.66 14.38
CA ARG A 90 7.57 -8.08 15.74
C ARG A 90 6.32 -8.09 16.63
N LEU A 91 5.53 -7.03 16.61
CA LEU A 91 4.31 -6.89 17.41
C LEU A 91 3.27 -7.97 17.09
N ILE A 92 3.02 -8.23 15.81
CA ILE A 92 2.06 -9.26 15.37
C ILE A 92 2.52 -10.65 15.81
N ASN A 93 3.82 -10.92 15.77
CA ASN A 93 4.40 -12.22 16.05
C ASN A 93 4.82 -12.42 17.52
N GLN A 94 4.47 -11.48 18.43
CA GLN A 94 4.74 -11.62 19.88
C GLN A 94 3.84 -12.63 20.59
N GLY A 95 2.71 -13.01 19.99
CA GLY A 95 1.73 -13.93 20.59
C GLY A 95 2.19 -15.39 20.61
N LYS A 96 1.25 -16.31 20.89
CA LYS A 96 1.50 -17.76 20.89
C LYS A 96 2.00 -18.28 19.55
N ASN A 97 1.53 -17.70 18.45
CA ASN A 97 2.00 -18.02 17.10
C ASN A 97 3.06 -16.99 16.67
N LYS A 98 4.33 -17.34 16.83
CA LYS A 98 5.49 -16.51 16.47
C LYS A 98 5.68 -16.28 14.96
N LYS A 99 4.86 -16.91 14.12
CA LYS A 99 4.87 -16.77 12.65
C LYS A 99 3.48 -16.45 12.10
N LEU A 100 2.67 -15.71 12.84
CA LEU A 100 1.28 -15.41 12.45
C LEU A 100 1.19 -14.67 11.12
N ALA A 101 2.07 -13.71 10.88
CA ALA A 101 2.08 -12.96 9.63
C ALA A 101 3.49 -12.58 9.19
N LEU A 102 3.68 -12.50 7.87
CA LEU A 102 4.80 -11.82 7.22
C LEU A 102 4.35 -10.43 6.78
N VAL A 103 5.03 -9.39 7.26
CA VAL A 103 4.80 -8.01 6.83
C VAL A 103 5.59 -7.72 5.57
N VAL A 104 4.90 -7.21 4.55
CA VAL A 104 5.46 -6.88 3.23
C VAL A 104 5.18 -5.41 2.94
N PRO A 105 6.18 -4.51 3.07
CA PRO A 105 6.01 -3.12 2.71
C PRO A 105 5.72 -2.93 1.21
N LEU A 106 4.70 -2.13 0.92
CA LEU A 106 4.41 -1.60 -0.40
C LEU A 106 4.77 -0.10 -0.38
N ILE A 107 5.91 0.24 -0.97
CA ILE A 107 6.55 1.54 -0.81
C ILE A 107 6.29 2.40 -2.03
N TRP A 108 5.61 3.52 -1.83
CA TRP A 108 5.43 4.57 -2.83
C TRP A 108 6.38 5.75 -2.53
N PRO A 109 6.83 6.52 -3.53
CA PRO A 109 7.68 7.68 -3.30
C PRO A 109 6.88 8.79 -2.62
N CYS A 110 7.40 9.29 -1.53
CA CYS A 110 6.95 10.50 -0.84
C CYS A 110 8.19 11.26 -0.36
N ASP A 111 8.00 12.54 -0.07
CA ASP A 111 9.03 13.43 0.40
C ASP A 111 9.33 13.25 1.89
N ASP A 112 10.46 13.77 2.36
CA ASP A 112 10.89 13.76 3.76
C ASP A 112 11.39 15.13 4.22
N ASP A 113 10.94 16.21 3.58
CA ASP A 113 11.38 17.56 3.87
C ASP A 113 10.97 18.03 5.28
N PRO A 114 11.81 18.87 5.93
CA PRO A 114 11.50 19.37 7.25
C PRO A 114 10.23 20.24 7.26
N ILE A 115 9.52 20.19 8.35
CA ILE A 115 8.18 20.73 8.69
C ILE A 115 7.84 22.15 8.14
N ILE A 116 8.77 22.88 7.57
CA ILE A 116 8.56 24.27 7.10
C ILE A 116 7.82 24.36 5.77
N SER A 117 7.84 23.29 4.95
CA SER A 117 7.17 23.18 3.64
C SER A 117 5.91 22.30 3.63
N VAL A 118 5.42 21.89 4.80
CA VAL A 118 4.36 20.86 4.99
C VAL A 118 3.15 20.99 4.06
N LEU A 119 2.79 22.20 3.62
CA LEU A 119 1.60 22.37 2.78
C LEU A 119 1.87 22.04 1.31
N ASP A 120 3.02 22.47 0.79
CA ASP A 120 3.36 22.23 -0.61
C ASP A 120 3.78 20.76 -0.81
N ASP A 121 4.54 20.20 0.13
CA ASP A 121 4.93 18.79 0.16
C ASP A 121 3.71 17.86 0.28
N TYR A 122 2.72 18.23 1.10
CA TYR A 122 1.48 17.47 1.20
C TYR A 122 0.73 17.37 -0.15
N TRP A 123 0.73 18.43 -0.96
CA TRP A 123 0.10 18.43 -2.29
C TRP A 123 0.86 17.57 -3.29
N ASP A 124 2.18 17.63 -3.26
CA ASP A 124 3.01 16.85 -4.15
C ASP A 124 2.97 15.37 -3.78
N ASP A 125 2.92 15.05 -2.48
CA ASP A 125 2.69 13.68 -2.01
C ASP A 125 1.29 13.16 -2.37
N GLN A 126 0.24 13.99 -2.37
CA GLN A 126 -1.07 13.57 -2.88
C GLN A 126 -1.01 13.19 -4.36
N LYS A 127 -0.33 13.97 -5.19
CA LYS A 127 -0.12 13.64 -6.60
C LYS A 127 0.71 12.37 -6.75
N ALA A 128 1.78 12.24 -5.97
CA ALA A 128 2.62 11.05 -5.94
C ALA A 128 1.82 9.80 -5.55
N ALA A 129 0.93 9.90 -4.55
CA ALA A 129 0.02 8.82 -4.16
C ALA A 129 -0.94 8.44 -5.30
N ASP A 130 -1.54 9.42 -5.99
CA ASP A 130 -2.46 9.18 -7.11
C ASP A 130 -1.74 8.53 -8.31
N PHE A 131 -0.54 8.99 -8.65
CA PHE A 131 0.27 8.38 -9.71
C PHE A 131 0.75 6.97 -9.32
N SER A 132 1.16 6.77 -8.08
CA SER A 132 1.58 5.47 -7.57
C SER A 132 0.47 4.43 -7.68
N ALA A 133 -0.78 4.82 -7.49
CA ALA A 133 -1.93 3.93 -7.58
C ALA A 133 -2.02 3.20 -8.94
N ASN A 134 -1.56 3.82 -10.03
CA ASN A 134 -1.49 3.14 -11.34
C ASN A 134 -0.45 2.00 -11.36
N ALA A 135 0.72 2.20 -10.75
CA ALA A 135 1.73 1.15 -10.63
C ALA A 135 1.25 0.01 -9.73
N PHE A 136 0.59 0.36 -8.62
CA PHE A 136 -0.02 -0.61 -7.70
C PHE A 136 -1.17 -1.38 -8.34
N SER A 137 -2.02 -0.74 -9.18
CA SER A 137 -3.06 -1.47 -9.93
C SER A 137 -2.44 -2.51 -10.88
N ARG A 138 -1.35 -2.16 -11.58
CA ARG A 138 -0.61 -3.12 -12.41
C ARG A 138 0.04 -4.24 -11.60
N MET A 139 0.47 -3.98 -10.37
CA MET A 139 0.92 -5.02 -9.46
C MET A 139 -0.22 -6.00 -9.14
N LEU A 140 -1.42 -5.50 -8.86
CA LEU A 140 -2.62 -6.32 -8.63
C LEU A 140 -2.96 -7.17 -9.87
N SER A 141 -2.89 -6.59 -11.08
CA SER A 141 -3.07 -7.31 -12.35
C SER A 141 -2.08 -8.45 -12.51
N LYS A 142 -0.79 -8.20 -12.24
CA LYS A 142 0.27 -9.23 -12.27
C LYS A 142 0.00 -10.33 -11.24
N PHE A 143 -0.42 -9.95 -10.04
CA PHE A 143 -0.75 -10.91 -8.99
C PHE A 143 -1.98 -11.76 -9.37
N ASP A 144 -3.04 -11.14 -9.89
CA ASP A 144 -4.25 -11.85 -10.30
C ASP A 144 -3.98 -12.84 -11.46
N THR A 145 -3.17 -12.42 -12.42
CA THR A 145 -2.71 -13.30 -13.52
C THR A 145 -1.92 -14.49 -12.97
N TRP A 146 -0.99 -14.25 -12.05
CA TRP A 146 -0.22 -15.32 -11.42
C TRP A 146 -1.13 -16.24 -10.59
N ARG A 147 -2.05 -15.69 -9.80
CA ARG A 147 -3.00 -16.45 -8.98
C ARG A 147 -3.91 -17.33 -9.83
N LYS A 148 -4.41 -16.84 -10.97
CA LYS A 148 -5.22 -17.62 -11.91
C LYS A 148 -4.44 -18.79 -12.48
N ALA A 149 -3.17 -18.57 -12.85
CA ALA A 149 -2.29 -19.65 -13.31
C ALA A 149 -1.99 -20.67 -12.19
N GLU A 150 -1.87 -20.23 -10.95
CA GLU A 150 -1.69 -21.09 -9.77
C GLU A 150 -2.93 -21.91 -9.43
N ALA A 151 -4.14 -21.38 -9.65
CA ALA A 151 -5.40 -22.08 -9.39
C ALA A 151 -5.57 -23.37 -10.23
N ALA A 152 -4.91 -23.44 -11.38
CA ALA A 152 -4.89 -24.62 -12.24
C ALA A 152 -3.88 -25.70 -11.80
N ARG A 153 -3.08 -25.46 -10.74
CA ARG A 153 -2.10 -26.42 -10.22
C ARG A 153 -2.69 -27.32 -9.16
N PRO A 154 -2.10 -28.51 -8.93
CA PRO A 154 -2.54 -29.43 -7.86
C PRO A 154 -2.53 -28.77 -6.47
N GLU A 155 -1.58 -27.86 -6.23
CA GLU A 155 -1.43 -27.12 -4.97
C GLU A 155 -1.57 -25.61 -5.22
N PRO A 156 -2.78 -25.06 -5.27
CA PRO A 156 -3.01 -23.64 -5.49
C PRO A 156 -2.55 -22.80 -4.28
N CYS A 157 -2.26 -21.53 -4.51
CA CYS A 157 -1.93 -20.61 -3.45
C CYS A 157 -3.18 -20.22 -2.65
N MET A 158 -3.28 -20.71 -1.40
CA MET A 158 -4.39 -20.44 -0.47
C MET A 158 -4.01 -19.43 0.63
N ARG A 159 -2.98 -18.60 0.39
CA ARG A 159 -2.51 -17.63 1.38
C ARG A 159 -3.54 -16.56 1.68
N ARG A 160 -3.73 -16.29 2.97
CA ARG A 160 -4.58 -15.19 3.44
C ARG A 160 -3.79 -13.90 3.34
N ILE A 161 -4.31 -12.96 2.57
CA ILE A 161 -3.70 -11.65 2.36
C ILE A 161 -4.50 -10.62 3.12
N ASN A 162 -3.82 -9.84 3.94
CA ASN A 162 -4.36 -8.70 4.65
C ASN A 162 -3.66 -7.43 4.17
N VAL A 163 -4.31 -6.29 4.31
CA VAL A 163 -3.74 -4.98 3.98
C VAL A 163 -3.89 -4.07 5.19
N LEU A 164 -2.83 -3.36 5.54
CA LEU A 164 -2.86 -2.22 6.44
C LEU A 164 -2.37 -1.00 5.66
N ALA A 165 -3.27 -0.03 5.47
CA ALA A 165 -2.93 1.25 4.87
C ALA A 165 -3.01 2.34 5.93
N HIS A 166 -1.94 3.13 6.05
CA HIS A 166 -1.84 4.21 7.02
C HIS A 166 -1.92 5.58 6.33
N SER A 167 -2.72 6.49 6.89
CA SER A 167 -2.82 7.89 6.46
C SER A 167 -3.03 8.02 4.93
N MET A 168 -2.17 8.74 4.21
CA MET A 168 -2.21 8.91 2.75
C MET A 168 -2.01 7.59 1.97
N GLY A 169 -1.45 6.55 2.58
CA GLY A 169 -1.41 5.20 2.00
C GLY A 169 -2.80 4.65 1.67
N ASN A 170 -3.85 5.11 2.36
CA ASN A 170 -5.24 4.78 2.02
C ASN A 170 -5.68 5.38 0.68
N ARG A 171 -5.11 6.52 0.28
CA ARG A 171 -5.35 7.12 -1.03
C ARG A 171 -4.75 6.26 -2.14
N VAL A 172 -3.51 5.77 -1.93
CA VAL A 172 -2.86 4.80 -2.84
C VAL A 172 -3.71 3.54 -2.98
N LEU A 173 -4.09 2.92 -1.86
CA LEU A 173 -4.90 1.69 -1.85
C LEU A 173 -6.23 1.88 -2.57
N ARG A 174 -6.99 2.91 -2.20
CA ARG A 174 -8.30 3.21 -2.79
C ARG A 174 -8.22 3.36 -4.30
N ASN A 175 -7.30 4.18 -4.78
CA ASN A 175 -7.16 4.45 -6.20
C ASN A 175 -6.61 3.24 -6.96
N ALA A 176 -5.69 2.46 -6.36
CA ALA A 176 -5.18 1.24 -6.98
C ALA A 176 -6.28 0.19 -7.19
N ILE A 177 -7.15 -0.02 -6.21
CA ILE A 177 -8.30 -0.92 -6.33
C ILE A 177 -9.30 -0.39 -7.35
N HIS A 178 -9.57 0.93 -7.36
CA HIS A 178 -10.45 1.56 -8.34
C HIS A 178 -9.95 1.35 -9.78
N TYR A 179 -8.68 1.64 -10.05
CA TYR A 179 -8.10 1.47 -11.39
C TYR A 179 -8.05 0.01 -11.81
N TRP A 180 -7.65 -0.89 -10.90
CA TRP A 180 -7.65 -2.32 -11.18
C TRP A 180 -9.05 -2.85 -11.49
N GLY A 181 -10.05 -2.48 -10.70
CA GLY A 181 -11.44 -2.86 -10.95
C GLY A 181 -11.97 -2.36 -12.30
N ARG A 182 -11.68 -1.10 -12.64
CA ARG A 182 -12.13 -0.52 -13.93
C ARG A 182 -11.43 -1.13 -15.13
N ASN A 183 -10.12 -1.30 -15.05
CA ASN A 183 -9.31 -1.67 -16.22
C ASN A 183 -9.37 -3.17 -16.50
N ASP A 184 -9.36 -4.01 -15.45
CA ASP A 184 -9.19 -5.45 -15.59
C ASP A 184 -10.48 -6.24 -15.33
N HIS A 185 -11.46 -5.63 -14.65
CA HIS A 185 -12.64 -6.34 -14.13
C HIS A 185 -13.99 -5.68 -14.47
N ALA A 186 -14.03 -4.73 -15.40
CA ALA A 186 -15.25 -4.03 -15.81
C ALA A 186 -16.09 -3.48 -14.63
N GLY A 187 -15.41 -2.99 -13.60
CA GLY A 187 -16.05 -2.47 -12.38
C GLY A 187 -16.41 -3.51 -11.31
N MET A 188 -16.11 -4.78 -11.56
CA MET A 188 -16.25 -5.86 -10.58
C MET A 188 -14.87 -6.34 -10.13
N VAL A 189 -14.68 -6.57 -8.82
CA VAL A 189 -13.41 -7.09 -8.28
C VAL A 189 -13.64 -8.44 -7.61
N PRO A 190 -12.70 -9.40 -7.75
CA PRO A 190 -12.76 -10.63 -6.98
C PRO A 190 -12.49 -10.35 -5.51
N LEU A 191 -13.05 -11.17 -4.62
CA LEU A 191 -12.69 -11.18 -3.21
C LEU A 191 -11.22 -11.62 -3.07
N LEU A 192 -10.34 -10.68 -2.77
CA LEU A 192 -8.89 -10.88 -2.75
C LEU A 192 -8.32 -10.87 -1.33
N PHE A 193 -8.76 -9.92 -0.51
CA PHE A 193 -8.22 -9.73 0.82
C PHE A 193 -9.10 -10.35 1.90
N ARG A 194 -8.47 -10.88 2.94
CA ARG A 194 -9.19 -11.30 4.14
C ARG A 194 -9.62 -10.09 4.97
N ASN A 195 -8.68 -9.22 5.27
CA ASN A 195 -8.94 -8.00 6.02
C ASN A 195 -8.23 -6.82 5.35
N VAL A 196 -8.90 -5.67 5.34
CA VAL A 196 -8.32 -4.38 5.01
C VAL A 196 -8.48 -3.47 6.22
N PHE A 197 -7.37 -2.97 6.75
CA PHE A 197 -7.31 -2.04 7.85
C PHE A 197 -6.96 -0.65 7.31
N MET A 198 -7.91 0.26 7.39
CA MET A 198 -7.74 1.68 7.04
C MET A 198 -7.45 2.45 8.33
N VAL A 199 -6.19 2.82 8.56
CA VAL A 199 -5.74 3.46 9.81
C VAL A 199 -5.49 4.93 9.55
N ALA A 200 -6.10 5.82 10.35
CA ALA A 200 -5.99 7.28 10.23
C ALA A 200 -6.15 7.76 8.78
N ALA A 201 -7.15 7.25 8.07
CA ALA A 201 -7.25 7.32 6.61
C ALA A 201 -7.44 8.76 6.10
N ASP A 202 -6.46 9.27 5.36
CA ASP A 202 -6.48 10.60 4.73
C ASP A 202 -7.23 10.56 3.38
N VAL A 203 -8.47 10.16 3.44
CA VAL A 203 -9.45 10.17 2.34
C VAL A 203 -10.76 10.74 2.86
N VAL A 204 -11.61 11.23 1.95
CA VAL A 204 -12.93 11.76 2.35
C VAL A 204 -13.80 10.67 2.98
N ASN A 205 -14.60 11.01 3.98
CA ASN A 205 -15.36 10.05 4.78
C ASN A 205 -16.44 9.28 4.02
N HIS A 206 -16.98 9.88 2.96
CA HIS A 206 -17.94 9.24 2.04
C HIS A 206 -17.28 8.50 0.87
N CYS A 207 -15.95 8.28 0.90
CA CYS A 207 -15.24 7.64 -0.22
C CYS A 207 -15.67 6.18 -0.49
N LEU A 208 -16.23 5.51 0.52
CA LEU A 208 -16.65 4.11 0.44
C LEU A 208 -18.07 3.93 -0.15
N GLU A 209 -18.82 5.03 -0.31
CA GLU A 209 -20.17 5.00 -0.82
C GLU A 209 -20.26 4.56 -2.29
N PRO A 210 -21.40 4.04 -2.75
CA PRO A 210 -21.63 3.70 -4.14
C PRO A 210 -21.33 4.87 -5.10
N GLY A 211 -20.64 4.57 -6.19
CA GLY A 211 -20.24 5.58 -7.18
C GLY A 211 -18.98 6.38 -6.83
N ARG A 212 -18.42 6.22 -5.64
CA ARG A 212 -17.17 6.83 -5.22
C ARG A 212 -15.96 5.96 -5.53
N SER A 213 -14.77 6.55 -5.52
CA SER A 213 -13.53 5.85 -5.87
C SER A 213 -13.13 4.71 -4.92
N GLY A 214 -13.65 4.69 -3.70
CA GLY A 214 -13.44 3.65 -2.70
C GLY A 214 -14.54 2.58 -2.67
N ALA A 215 -15.60 2.70 -3.47
CA ALA A 215 -16.76 1.79 -3.46
C ALA A 215 -16.41 0.31 -3.72
N LEU A 216 -15.24 0.03 -4.31
CA LEU A 216 -14.76 -1.34 -4.54
C LEU A 216 -14.01 -1.93 -3.34
N LEU A 217 -13.59 -1.12 -2.36
CA LEU A 217 -12.86 -1.61 -1.19
C LEU A 217 -13.68 -2.62 -0.36
N PRO A 218 -14.96 -2.37 -0.04
CA PRO A 218 -15.78 -3.38 0.66
C PRO A 218 -16.00 -4.66 -0.15
N ARG A 219 -15.92 -4.58 -1.50
CA ARG A 219 -16.14 -5.75 -2.38
C ARG A 219 -14.90 -6.61 -2.55
N VAL A 220 -13.70 -6.04 -2.45
CA VAL A 220 -12.42 -6.74 -2.62
C VAL A 220 -11.95 -7.43 -1.35
N THR A 221 -12.58 -7.16 -0.20
CA THR A 221 -12.19 -7.69 1.11
C THR A 221 -13.37 -8.35 1.84
N ARG A 222 -13.05 -9.36 2.66
CA ARG A 222 -14.04 -9.97 3.54
C ARG A 222 -14.42 -9.06 4.71
N ASN A 223 -13.42 -8.37 5.28
CA ASN A 223 -13.62 -7.44 6.38
C ASN A 223 -12.89 -6.14 6.08
N LEU A 224 -13.62 -5.03 6.13
CA LEU A 224 -13.08 -3.68 6.06
C LEU A 224 -13.20 -3.05 7.44
N VAL A 225 -12.07 -2.65 8.00
CA VAL A 225 -11.98 -2.05 9.34
C VAL A 225 -11.40 -0.65 9.20
N VAL A 226 -12.11 0.34 9.72
CA VAL A 226 -11.67 1.73 9.74
C VAL A 226 -11.32 2.11 11.17
N TYR A 227 -10.04 2.44 11.40
CA TYR A 227 -9.56 3.03 12.64
C TYR A 227 -9.49 4.54 12.50
N PHE A 228 -10.21 5.26 13.32
CA PHE A 228 -10.25 6.72 13.32
C PHE A 228 -10.11 7.27 14.74
N ALA A 229 -9.60 8.51 14.85
CA ALA A 229 -9.47 9.23 16.10
C ALA A 229 -9.81 10.70 15.88
N ASN A 230 -10.71 11.25 16.67
CA ASN A 230 -11.15 12.64 16.53
C ASN A 230 -10.07 13.65 16.94
N ASP A 231 -9.06 13.21 17.66
CA ASP A 231 -7.92 13.98 18.17
C ASP A 231 -6.63 13.77 17.37
N ASP A 232 -6.70 13.13 16.19
CA ASP A 232 -5.55 12.95 15.30
C ASP A 232 -5.08 14.31 14.75
N LEU A 233 -4.00 14.83 15.31
CA LEU A 233 -3.42 16.14 14.99
C LEU A 233 -2.75 16.19 13.59
N ALA A 234 -2.43 15.06 12.98
CA ALA A 234 -1.83 15.01 11.64
C ALA A 234 -2.86 15.34 10.54
N ILE A 235 -4.13 15.00 10.76
CA ILE A 235 -5.20 15.23 9.79
C ILE A 235 -5.66 16.70 9.69
N PRO A 236 -5.62 17.55 10.75
CA PRO A 236 -5.88 18.98 10.60
C PRO A 236 -4.95 19.69 9.61
N ALA A 237 -3.68 19.27 9.49
CA ALA A 237 -2.77 19.79 8.47
C ALA A 237 -3.30 19.51 7.05
N SER A 238 -3.88 18.33 6.83
CA SER A 238 -4.56 17.98 5.57
C SER A 238 -5.82 18.83 5.33
N LYS A 239 -6.54 19.22 6.39
CA LYS A 239 -7.69 20.13 6.28
C LYS A 239 -7.25 21.53 5.86
N VAL A 240 -6.19 22.07 6.46
CA VAL A 240 -5.66 23.41 6.13
C VAL A 240 -5.16 23.42 4.68
N ALA A 241 -4.46 22.39 4.23
CA ALA A 241 -4.06 22.24 2.85
C ALA A 241 -5.26 22.21 1.90
N ASN A 242 -6.34 21.50 2.25
CA ASN A 242 -7.54 21.37 1.42
C ASN A 242 -8.46 22.61 1.48
N LEU A 243 -8.37 23.45 2.50
CA LEU A 243 -9.08 24.75 2.58
C LEU A 243 -8.70 25.69 1.44
N LYS A 244 -7.44 25.71 1.01
CA LYS A 244 -7.01 26.49 -0.16
C LYS A 244 -7.77 26.08 -1.45
N ASN A 245 -8.26 24.83 -1.54
CA ASN A 245 -9.00 24.29 -2.69
C ASN A 245 -10.52 24.17 -2.47
N ARG A 246 -11.10 24.82 -1.45
CA ARG A 246 -12.54 24.78 -1.12
C ARG A 246 -13.12 23.37 -0.87
N GLN A 247 -12.31 22.39 -0.52
CA GLN A 247 -12.79 21.05 -0.14
C GLN A 247 -12.91 20.94 1.39
N LEU A 248 -14.06 21.32 1.92
CA LEU A 248 -14.42 21.22 3.34
C LEU A 248 -14.85 19.80 3.77
N SER A 249 -14.47 18.76 3.03
CA SER A 249 -14.90 17.40 3.33
C SER A 249 -14.21 16.83 4.57
N LYS A 250 -15.01 16.18 5.41
CA LYS A 250 -14.52 15.43 6.56
C LYS A 250 -13.61 14.26 6.11
N ARG A 251 -12.65 13.90 6.95
CA ARG A 251 -11.72 12.79 6.66
C ARG A 251 -12.14 11.52 7.38
N LEU A 252 -12.08 10.39 6.67
CA LEU A 252 -12.44 9.07 7.19
C LEU A 252 -11.65 8.72 8.46
N GLY A 253 -10.36 9.07 8.52
CA GLY A 253 -9.51 8.85 9.69
C GLY A 253 -9.83 9.72 10.92
N MET A 254 -10.68 10.74 10.78
CA MET A 254 -11.12 11.58 11.90
C MET A 254 -12.54 11.29 12.35
N THR A 255 -13.45 11.04 11.43
CA THR A 255 -14.88 10.99 11.73
C THR A 255 -15.49 9.61 11.56
N GLY A 256 -14.73 8.67 11.02
CA GLY A 256 -15.28 7.40 10.55
C GLY A 256 -16.13 7.58 9.29
N VAL A 257 -16.87 6.56 8.95
CA VAL A 257 -17.79 6.51 7.78
C VAL A 257 -18.98 7.44 8.06
N GLU A 258 -19.43 8.20 7.05
CA GLU A 258 -20.53 9.13 7.22
C GLU A 258 -21.88 8.42 7.34
N GLU A 259 -22.12 7.41 6.54
CA GLU A 259 -23.30 6.55 6.62
C GLU A 259 -22.89 5.07 6.58
N LEU A 260 -23.48 4.28 7.47
CA LEU A 260 -23.42 2.83 7.44
C LEU A 260 -24.69 2.35 6.73
N SER A 261 -24.57 2.08 5.42
CA SER A 261 -25.66 1.46 4.64
C SER A 261 -25.60 -0.05 4.70
#